data_1b4df93cf86ae505196fb28680b4bbf8
#
_entry.id   1b4df93cf86ae505196fb28680b4bbf8
#
_cell.length_a   1.000
_cell.length_b   1.000
_cell.length_c   1.000
_cell.angle_alpha   90.00
_cell.angle_beta   90.00
_cell.angle_gamma   90.00
#
_symmetry.space_group_name_H-M   'P 1'
#
loop_
_entity.id
_entity.type
_entity.pdbx_description
1 polymer ?
#
loop_
_entity_poly.entity_id
_entity_poly.type
_entity_poly.pdbx_seq_one_letter_code
_entity_poly.pdbx_strand_id
1 'polypeptide(L)'
;ADNKITDLLYLLDAHRKYHVDASSVFKLIKNRFIEIKNELGLKQPIEKELDAFYTNLNQMSQAVIVSRGEYFCAKLMAEYLGYAFVDAKDIIRFKLDKSIDWEATSAKLQAKYAQYDHFVFPGFYGKSANGHIQVFPRGGGDITGAILAKCLHADVYENWTDVSGFLMADPTIVKNPKGITHITYSELRELSYMGASVLHEEAIFPVKEANIPIHILNTNRPQDAGTIIQEHSKIKSGYP
;
A
#
# COMPACT_ATOMS: atom_id res chain seq x y z
N ALA A 1 -4.00 11.58 12.05
CA ALA A 1 -3.67 12.73 11.21
C ALA A 1 -4.96 13.20 10.55
N ASP A 2 -5.34 14.41 10.83
CA ASP A 2 -6.54 15.02 10.26
C ASP A 2 -6.40 15.14 8.74
N ASN A 3 -7.49 14.85 8.02
CA ASN A 3 -7.58 14.96 6.56
C ASN A 3 -6.70 13.99 5.74
N LYS A 4 -6.66 12.71 6.10
CA LYS A 4 -6.10 11.70 5.19
C LYS A 4 -6.90 11.66 3.89
N ILE A 5 -6.22 11.61 2.74
CA ILE A 5 -6.88 11.59 1.42
C ILE A 5 -7.90 10.46 1.31
N THR A 6 -7.61 9.29 1.85
CA THR A 6 -8.55 8.17 1.86
C THR A 6 -9.86 8.50 2.59
N ASP A 7 -9.77 9.15 3.75
CA ASP A 7 -10.95 9.56 4.52
C ASP A 7 -11.78 10.62 3.77
N LEU A 8 -11.10 11.58 3.12
CA LEU A 8 -11.76 12.58 2.27
C LEU A 8 -12.44 11.94 1.05
N LEU A 9 -11.87 10.89 0.46
CA LEU A 9 -12.48 10.17 -0.66
C LEU A 9 -13.71 9.36 -0.22
N TYR A 10 -13.70 8.76 0.98
CA TYR A 10 -14.91 8.16 1.55
C TYR A 10 -15.99 9.21 1.85
N LEU A 11 -15.61 10.38 2.38
CA LEU A 11 -16.53 11.49 2.61
C LEU A 11 -17.09 12.01 1.28
N LEU A 12 -16.27 12.11 0.24
CA LEU A 12 -16.69 12.49 -1.12
C LEU A 12 -17.75 11.52 -1.67
N ASP A 13 -17.53 10.20 -1.48
CA ASP A 13 -18.52 9.18 -1.88
C ASP A 13 -19.82 9.28 -1.07
N ALA A 14 -19.73 9.57 0.22
CA ALA A 14 -20.91 9.79 1.06
C ALA A 14 -21.74 11.00 0.56
N HIS A 15 -21.09 12.15 0.29
CA HIS A 15 -21.76 13.32 -0.29
C HIS A 15 -22.44 12.96 -1.61
N ARG A 16 -21.76 12.23 -2.50
CA ARG A 16 -22.34 11.74 -3.76
C ARG A 16 -23.59 10.88 -3.53
N LYS A 17 -23.54 9.93 -2.60
CA LYS A 17 -24.66 9.01 -2.30
C LYS A 17 -25.89 9.73 -1.76
N TYR A 18 -25.68 10.75 -0.93
CA TYR A 18 -26.74 11.49 -0.29
C TYR A 18 -27.12 12.77 -1.05
N HIS A 19 -26.57 12.98 -2.26
CA HIS A 19 -26.82 14.16 -3.09
C HIS A 19 -26.51 15.48 -2.38
N VAL A 20 -25.50 15.49 -1.51
CA VAL A 20 -24.98 16.68 -0.82
C VAL A 20 -23.87 17.30 -1.68
N ASP A 21 -23.73 18.62 -1.65
CA ASP A 21 -22.63 19.29 -2.33
C ASP A 21 -21.27 18.76 -1.86
N ALA A 22 -20.50 18.25 -2.79
CA ALA A 22 -19.19 17.64 -2.55
C ALA A 22 -18.02 18.56 -2.94
N SER A 23 -18.29 19.77 -3.40
CA SER A 23 -17.31 20.70 -3.97
C SER A 23 -16.20 21.07 -2.96
N SER A 24 -16.57 21.32 -1.71
CA SER A 24 -15.63 21.66 -0.64
C SER A 24 -14.68 20.50 -0.31
N VAL A 25 -15.20 19.28 -0.22
CA VAL A 25 -14.39 18.06 0.03
C VAL A 25 -13.45 17.80 -1.15
N PHE A 26 -13.96 17.90 -2.37
CA PHE A 26 -13.14 17.73 -3.56
C PHE A 26 -12.02 18.79 -3.63
N LYS A 27 -12.29 20.03 -3.28
CA LYS A 27 -11.30 21.11 -3.23
C LYS A 27 -10.14 20.79 -2.29
N LEU A 28 -10.41 20.21 -1.13
CA LEU A 28 -9.37 19.77 -0.19
C LEU A 28 -8.48 18.67 -0.82
N ILE A 29 -9.09 17.68 -1.45
CA ILE A 29 -8.36 16.61 -2.15
C ILE A 29 -7.50 17.19 -3.28
N LYS A 30 -8.11 18.02 -4.14
CA LYS A 30 -7.43 18.64 -5.28
C LYS A 30 -6.25 19.50 -4.84
N ASN A 31 -6.44 20.35 -3.85
CA ASN A 31 -5.39 21.22 -3.33
C ASN A 31 -4.21 20.41 -2.82
N ARG A 32 -4.45 19.32 -2.08
CA ARG A 32 -3.36 18.49 -1.56
C ARG A 32 -2.47 17.90 -2.65
N PHE A 33 -3.05 17.40 -3.75
CA PHE A 33 -2.26 16.89 -4.87
C PHE A 33 -1.55 18.00 -5.64
N ILE A 34 -2.15 19.19 -5.78
CA ILE A 34 -1.52 20.35 -6.43
C ILE A 34 -0.36 20.87 -5.58
N GLU A 35 -0.49 20.94 -4.25
CA GLU A 35 0.59 21.31 -3.34
C GLU A 35 1.79 20.37 -3.52
N ILE A 36 1.59 19.06 -3.44
CA ILE A 36 2.65 18.07 -3.63
C ILE A 36 3.31 18.23 -5.00
N LYS A 37 2.51 18.36 -6.07
CA LYS A 37 3.02 18.59 -7.42
C LYS A 37 3.94 19.82 -7.48
N ASN A 38 3.48 20.94 -6.91
CA ASN A 38 4.20 22.21 -6.97
C ASN A 38 5.47 22.18 -6.12
N GLU A 39 5.41 21.62 -4.90
CA GLU A 39 6.56 21.48 -4.01
C GLU A 39 7.66 20.61 -4.62
N LEU A 40 7.29 19.57 -5.37
CA LEU A 40 8.22 18.67 -6.05
C LEU A 40 8.58 19.14 -7.48
N GLY A 41 8.02 20.23 -7.97
CA GLY A 41 8.28 20.78 -9.31
C GLY A 41 7.84 19.89 -10.46
N LEU A 42 6.78 19.07 -10.26
CA LEU A 42 6.29 18.10 -11.22
C LEU A 42 5.47 18.77 -12.34
N LYS A 43 5.48 18.15 -13.54
CA LYS A 43 4.86 18.72 -14.75
C LYS A 43 3.55 18.02 -15.15
N GLN A 44 3.23 16.86 -14.58
CA GLN A 44 2.02 16.11 -14.91
C GLN A 44 0.76 16.99 -14.83
N PRO A 45 -0.16 16.91 -15.80
CA PRO A 45 -1.39 17.69 -15.81
C PRO A 45 -2.45 17.09 -14.87
N ILE A 46 -2.07 16.82 -13.60
CA ILE A 46 -2.90 16.13 -12.62
C ILE A 46 -4.20 16.90 -12.33
N GLU A 47 -4.18 18.23 -12.47
CA GLU A 47 -5.34 19.08 -12.28
C GLU A 47 -6.48 18.70 -13.25
N LYS A 48 -6.16 18.47 -14.51
CA LYS A 48 -7.12 18.07 -15.54
C LYS A 48 -7.73 16.69 -15.23
N GLU A 49 -6.90 15.76 -14.73
CA GLU A 49 -7.38 14.43 -14.36
C GLU A 49 -8.27 14.48 -13.11
N LEU A 50 -7.92 15.31 -12.12
CA LEU A 50 -8.74 15.53 -10.94
C LEU A 50 -10.08 16.18 -11.29
N ASP A 51 -10.09 17.16 -12.19
CA ASP A 51 -11.32 17.79 -12.66
C ASP A 51 -12.21 16.80 -13.44
N ALA A 52 -11.61 15.99 -14.30
CA ALA A 52 -12.32 14.92 -15.00
C ALA A 52 -12.86 13.86 -14.02
N PHE A 53 -12.11 13.50 -12.98
CA PHE A 53 -12.56 12.62 -11.91
C PHE A 53 -13.81 13.20 -11.23
N TYR A 54 -13.78 14.47 -10.83
CA TYR A 54 -14.91 15.11 -10.16
C TYR A 54 -16.14 15.23 -11.07
N THR A 55 -15.94 15.59 -12.33
CA THR A 55 -17.03 15.70 -13.32
C THR A 55 -17.79 14.38 -13.50
N ASN A 56 -17.06 13.25 -13.44
CA ASN A 56 -17.64 11.92 -13.60
C ASN A 56 -18.01 11.23 -12.26
N LEU A 57 -17.94 11.94 -11.14
CA LEU A 57 -18.10 11.38 -9.79
C LEU A 57 -19.38 10.56 -9.64
N ASN A 58 -20.52 11.06 -10.16
CA ASN A 58 -21.82 10.41 -10.03
C ASN A 58 -21.93 9.06 -10.76
N GLN A 59 -21.07 8.80 -11.73
CA GLN A 59 -21.04 7.55 -12.50
C GLN A 59 -20.09 6.51 -11.89
N MET A 60 -19.34 6.88 -10.86
CA MET A 60 -18.32 6.03 -10.27
C MET A 60 -18.86 5.22 -9.09
N SER A 61 -18.36 3.99 -8.95
CA SER A 61 -18.54 3.21 -7.72
C SER A 61 -17.65 3.74 -6.61
N GLN A 62 -18.00 3.43 -5.35
CA GLN A 62 -17.16 3.74 -4.19
C GLN A 62 -15.73 3.22 -4.38
N ALA A 63 -15.56 1.98 -4.86
CA ALA A 63 -14.25 1.39 -5.10
C ALA A 63 -13.39 2.22 -6.07
N VAL A 64 -14.00 2.77 -7.13
CA VAL A 64 -13.31 3.68 -8.05
C VAL A 64 -12.90 4.95 -7.33
N ILE A 65 -13.82 5.57 -6.58
CA ILE A 65 -13.56 6.85 -5.89
C ILE A 65 -12.41 6.70 -4.90
N VAL A 66 -12.48 5.72 -3.99
CA VAL A 66 -11.46 5.56 -2.93
C VAL A 66 -10.11 5.10 -3.47
N SER A 67 -10.07 4.38 -4.58
CA SER A 67 -8.81 3.98 -5.22
C SER A 67 -8.02 5.16 -5.82
N ARG A 68 -8.64 6.32 -6.01
CA ARG A 68 -7.98 7.46 -6.67
C ARG A 68 -6.89 8.11 -5.81
N GLY A 69 -6.96 7.96 -4.49
CA GLY A 69 -5.88 8.42 -3.61
C GLY A 69 -4.54 7.80 -3.98
N GLU A 70 -4.50 6.48 -3.99
CA GLU A 70 -3.30 5.71 -4.35
C GLU A 70 -2.92 5.90 -5.83
N TYR A 71 -3.91 5.95 -6.72
CA TYR A 71 -3.69 6.20 -8.14
C TYR A 71 -2.95 7.52 -8.40
N PHE A 72 -3.46 8.64 -7.88
CA PHE A 72 -2.85 9.95 -8.10
C PHE A 72 -1.50 10.08 -7.39
N CYS A 73 -1.38 9.54 -6.17
CA CYS A 73 -0.12 9.51 -5.44
C CYS A 73 0.97 8.77 -6.23
N ALA A 74 0.66 7.56 -6.73
CA ALA A 74 1.59 6.76 -7.50
C ALA A 74 1.99 7.44 -8.83
N LYS A 75 1.09 8.17 -9.47
CA LYS A 75 1.42 8.94 -10.68
C LYS A 75 2.44 10.06 -10.40
N LEU A 76 2.24 10.83 -9.33
CA LEU A 76 3.19 11.86 -8.93
C LEU A 76 4.54 11.25 -8.54
N MET A 77 4.52 10.15 -7.79
CA MET A 77 5.73 9.44 -7.40
C MET A 77 6.49 8.88 -8.61
N ALA A 78 5.78 8.35 -9.60
CA ALA A 78 6.40 7.84 -10.84
C ALA A 78 7.16 8.95 -11.58
N GLU A 79 6.56 10.13 -11.73
CA GLU A 79 7.26 11.27 -12.33
C GLU A 79 8.44 11.72 -11.47
N TYR A 80 8.27 11.83 -10.15
CA TYR A 80 9.33 12.25 -9.23
C TYR A 80 10.56 11.35 -9.31
N LEU A 81 10.35 10.04 -9.39
CA LEU A 81 11.42 9.04 -9.48
C LEU A 81 11.95 8.85 -10.92
N GLY A 82 11.25 9.35 -11.93
CA GLY A 82 11.56 9.04 -13.33
C GLY A 82 11.26 7.59 -13.72
N TYR A 83 10.34 6.93 -13.03
CA TYR A 83 9.94 5.54 -13.23
C TYR A 83 8.64 5.43 -14.02
N ALA A 84 8.40 4.27 -14.62
CA ALA A 84 7.14 3.98 -15.28
C ALA A 84 5.98 3.90 -14.26
N PHE A 85 4.82 4.43 -14.60
CA PHE A 85 3.58 4.21 -13.86
C PHE A 85 2.86 2.98 -14.40
N VAL A 86 2.53 2.02 -13.54
CA VAL A 86 1.76 0.81 -13.89
C VAL A 86 0.49 0.77 -13.04
N ASP A 87 -0.68 0.93 -13.67
CA ASP A 87 -1.96 0.95 -12.95
C ASP A 87 -2.32 -0.45 -12.42
N ALA A 88 -2.63 -0.55 -11.12
CA ALA A 88 -2.99 -1.80 -10.47
C ALA A 88 -4.17 -2.54 -11.13
N LYS A 89 -5.15 -1.80 -11.66
CA LYS A 89 -6.30 -2.39 -12.38
C LYS A 89 -5.88 -3.18 -13.62
N ASP A 90 -4.71 -2.91 -14.20
CA ASP A 90 -4.23 -3.60 -15.40
C ASP A 90 -3.50 -4.89 -15.08
N ILE A 91 -3.07 -5.06 -13.83
CA ILE A 91 -2.25 -6.17 -13.33
C ILE A 91 -3.05 -7.07 -12.39
N ILE A 92 -3.49 -6.56 -11.24
CA ILE A 92 -4.14 -7.37 -10.21
C ILE A 92 -5.53 -7.80 -10.68
N ARG A 93 -5.76 -9.10 -10.61
CA ARG A 93 -7.02 -9.75 -10.97
C ARG A 93 -7.62 -10.46 -9.77
N PHE A 94 -8.91 -10.27 -9.59
CA PHE A 94 -9.72 -11.00 -8.62
C PHE A 94 -10.62 -12.00 -9.34
N LYS A 95 -10.80 -13.17 -8.72
CA LYS A 95 -11.81 -14.17 -9.12
C LYS A 95 -13.21 -13.72 -8.70
N LEU A 96 -14.23 -14.50 -9.08
CA LEU A 96 -15.62 -14.22 -8.70
C LEU A 96 -15.86 -14.28 -7.19
N ASP A 97 -15.13 -15.13 -6.48
CA ASP A 97 -15.15 -15.27 -5.02
C ASP A 97 -14.34 -14.17 -4.28
N LYS A 98 -13.84 -13.19 -5.03
CA LYS A 98 -13.00 -12.07 -4.57
C LYS A 98 -11.58 -12.46 -4.13
N SER A 99 -11.17 -13.71 -4.23
CA SER A 99 -9.78 -14.11 -4.05
C SER A 99 -8.90 -13.61 -5.21
N ILE A 100 -7.58 -13.59 -4.99
CA ILE A 100 -6.63 -13.22 -6.06
C ILE A 100 -6.55 -14.33 -7.10
N ASP A 101 -6.65 -13.94 -8.36
CA ASP A 101 -6.27 -14.78 -9.49
C ASP A 101 -4.75 -14.70 -9.65
N TRP A 102 -4.05 -15.62 -8.99
CA TRP A 102 -2.58 -15.66 -8.96
C TRP A 102 -1.96 -15.86 -10.33
N GLU A 103 -2.55 -16.73 -11.15
CA GLU A 103 -2.05 -17.02 -12.50
C GLU A 103 -2.15 -15.79 -13.39
N ALA A 104 -3.34 -15.21 -13.51
CA ALA A 104 -3.56 -14.04 -14.33
C ALA A 104 -2.78 -12.80 -13.82
N THR A 105 -2.67 -12.62 -12.50
CA THR A 105 -1.92 -11.50 -11.89
C THR A 105 -0.43 -11.67 -12.16
N SER A 106 0.14 -12.87 -11.92
CA SER A 106 1.57 -13.13 -12.13
C SER A 106 1.96 -12.97 -13.60
N ALA A 107 1.20 -13.55 -14.53
CA ALA A 107 1.48 -13.43 -15.96
C ALA A 107 1.50 -11.97 -16.44
N LYS A 108 0.52 -11.14 -15.98
CA LYS A 108 0.45 -9.72 -16.32
C LYS A 108 1.59 -8.91 -15.71
N LEU A 109 1.94 -9.19 -14.45
CA LEU A 109 3.01 -8.49 -13.77
C LEU A 109 4.37 -8.80 -14.38
N GLN A 110 4.66 -10.06 -14.66
CA GLN A 110 5.90 -10.48 -15.31
C GLN A 110 6.06 -9.87 -16.71
N ALA A 111 4.96 -9.81 -17.49
CA ALA A 111 4.97 -9.16 -18.79
C ALA A 111 5.25 -7.63 -18.69
N LYS A 112 4.83 -6.99 -17.60
CA LYS A 112 5.16 -5.58 -17.34
C LYS A 112 6.58 -5.40 -16.82
N TYR A 113 7.02 -6.25 -15.91
CA TYR A 113 8.38 -6.25 -15.38
C TYR A 113 9.43 -6.42 -16.47
N ALA A 114 9.16 -7.25 -17.48
CA ALA A 114 10.03 -7.40 -18.64
C ALA A 114 10.18 -6.13 -19.52
N GLN A 115 9.29 -5.13 -19.33
CA GLN A 115 9.32 -3.87 -20.08
C GLN A 115 10.04 -2.73 -19.34
N TYR A 116 10.17 -2.82 -18.02
CA TYR A 116 10.67 -1.74 -17.18
C TYR A 116 11.55 -2.27 -16.06
N ASP A 117 12.75 -1.75 -15.92
CA ASP A 117 13.63 -2.06 -14.79
C ASP A 117 13.05 -1.59 -13.46
N HIS A 118 12.33 -0.46 -13.49
CA HIS A 118 11.69 0.14 -12.33
C HIS A 118 10.32 0.68 -12.70
N PHE A 119 9.34 0.50 -11.81
CA PHE A 119 8.02 1.11 -11.97
C PHE A 119 7.40 1.43 -10.60
N VAL A 120 6.49 2.40 -10.62
CA VAL A 120 5.64 2.73 -9.47
C VAL A 120 4.27 2.11 -9.69
N PHE A 121 3.78 1.45 -8.66
CA PHE A 121 2.53 0.70 -8.68
C PHE A 121 1.62 1.19 -7.55
N PRO A 122 0.39 1.66 -7.84
CA PRO A 122 -0.55 2.03 -6.79
C PRO A 122 -1.03 0.79 -6.05
N GLY A 123 -1.03 0.84 -4.72
CA GLY A 123 -1.57 -0.23 -3.90
C GLY A 123 -3.09 -0.22 -3.79
N PHE A 124 -3.65 -1.10 -2.95
CA PHE A 124 -5.01 -1.05 -2.44
C PHE A 124 -6.10 -1.58 -3.36
N TYR A 125 -5.94 -1.70 -4.67
CA TYR A 125 -7.00 -2.12 -5.60
C TYR A 125 -6.49 -2.98 -6.75
N GLY A 126 -7.45 -3.59 -7.45
CA GLY A 126 -7.26 -4.33 -8.70
C GLY A 126 -8.55 -4.38 -9.50
N LYS A 127 -8.67 -5.33 -10.38
CA LYS A 127 -9.84 -5.52 -11.26
C LYS A 127 -10.52 -6.85 -10.99
N SER A 128 -11.83 -6.81 -10.69
CA SER A 128 -12.66 -7.99 -10.49
C SER A 128 -12.90 -8.75 -11.81
N ALA A 129 -13.36 -9.99 -11.70
CA ALA A 129 -13.74 -10.82 -12.86
C ALA A 129 -14.79 -10.13 -13.74
N ASN A 130 -15.67 -9.31 -13.18
CA ASN A 130 -16.69 -8.55 -13.90
C ASN A 130 -16.15 -7.25 -14.53
N GLY A 131 -14.84 -7.02 -14.47
CA GLY A 131 -14.22 -5.86 -15.08
C GLY A 131 -14.26 -4.56 -14.26
N HIS A 132 -14.86 -4.56 -13.06
CA HIS A 132 -14.94 -3.40 -12.18
C HIS A 132 -13.73 -3.29 -11.26
N ILE A 133 -13.43 -2.07 -10.81
CA ILE A 133 -12.43 -1.85 -9.74
C ILE A 133 -12.94 -2.51 -8.45
N GLN A 134 -12.06 -3.25 -7.82
CA GLN A 134 -12.26 -3.86 -6.50
C GLN A 134 -11.10 -3.44 -5.59
N VAL A 135 -11.42 -3.01 -4.38
CA VAL A 135 -10.43 -2.62 -3.37
C VAL A 135 -10.22 -3.76 -2.37
N PHE A 136 -9.01 -3.84 -1.82
CA PHE A 136 -8.72 -4.69 -0.68
C PHE A 136 -9.38 -4.12 0.59
N PRO A 137 -9.72 -4.94 1.59
CA PRO A 137 -10.38 -4.44 2.81
C PRO A 137 -9.44 -3.55 3.62
N ARG A 138 -8.61 -4.11 4.47
CA ARG A 138 -7.61 -3.38 5.27
C ARG A 138 -6.20 -3.77 4.86
N GLY A 139 -5.22 -2.88 5.10
CA GLY A 139 -3.83 -3.15 4.76
C GLY A 139 -3.59 -3.36 3.26
N GLY A 140 -4.44 -2.77 2.41
CA GLY A 140 -4.41 -3.02 0.97
C GLY A 140 -3.10 -2.63 0.29
N GLY A 141 -2.38 -1.64 0.82
CA GLY A 141 -1.02 -1.31 0.39
C GLY A 141 -0.04 -2.46 0.68
N ASP A 142 -0.06 -2.97 1.91
CA ASP A 142 0.80 -4.07 2.35
C ASP A 142 0.50 -5.36 1.58
N ILE A 143 -0.80 -5.69 1.41
CA ILE A 143 -1.24 -6.83 0.60
C ILE A 143 -0.74 -6.70 -0.83
N THR A 144 -0.83 -5.51 -1.42
CA THR A 144 -0.35 -5.26 -2.78
C THR A 144 1.15 -5.49 -2.89
N GLY A 145 1.95 -4.94 -1.96
CA GLY A 145 3.39 -5.17 -1.92
C GLY A 145 3.75 -6.66 -1.82
N ALA A 146 3.05 -7.40 -0.95
CA ALA A 146 3.24 -8.83 -0.79
C ALA A 146 2.87 -9.63 -2.06
N ILE A 147 1.80 -9.26 -2.77
CA ILE A 147 1.42 -9.86 -4.05
C ILE A 147 2.51 -9.63 -5.10
N LEU A 148 2.99 -8.38 -5.22
CA LEU A 148 4.05 -8.04 -6.17
C LEU A 148 5.33 -8.81 -5.86
N ALA A 149 5.76 -8.84 -4.60
CA ALA A 149 6.94 -9.57 -4.16
C ALA A 149 6.85 -11.07 -4.51
N LYS A 150 5.71 -11.71 -4.21
CA LYS A 150 5.48 -13.12 -4.56
C LYS A 150 5.52 -13.37 -6.07
N CYS A 151 4.78 -12.57 -6.85
CA CYS A 151 4.67 -12.77 -8.31
C CYS A 151 5.97 -12.47 -9.05
N LEU A 152 6.84 -11.63 -8.50
CA LEU A 152 8.16 -11.30 -9.07
C LEU A 152 9.29 -12.14 -8.49
N HIS A 153 9.00 -13.03 -7.55
CA HIS A 153 10.02 -13.82 -6.82
C HIS A 153 11.11 -12.92 -6.23
N ALA A 154 10.68 -11.85 -5.52
CA ALA A 154 11.59 -10.88 -4.93
C ALA A 154 12.49 -11.51 -3.87
N ASP A 155 13.71 -11.03 -3.74
CA ASP A 155 14.66 -11.45 -2.71
C ASP A 155 14.24 -10.97 -1.31
N VAL A 156 13.54 -9.81 -1.26
CA VAL A 156 13.03 -9.18 -0.04
C VAL A 156 11.82 -8.31 -0.34
N TYR A 157 10.88 -8.25 0.60
CA TYR A 157 9.80 -7.28 0.62
C TYR A 157 10.09 -6.21 1.68
N GLU A 158 10.51 -5.02 1.28
CA GLU A 158 10.66 -3.88 2.17
C GLU A 158 9.32 -3.19 2.41
N ASN A 159 8.90 -3.10 3.67
CA ASN A 159 7.71 -2.34 4.08
C ASN A 159 8.15 -1.09 4.84
N TRP A 160 8.05 0.05 4.17
CA TRP A 160 8.40 1.36 4.70
C TRP A 160 7.18 2.00 5.38
N THR A 161 7.29 2.24 6.70
CA THR A 161 6.22 2.76 7.55
C THR A 161 6.74 3.91 8.45
N ASP A 162 5.96 4.36 9.42
CA ASP A 162 6.32 5.42 10.37
C ASP A 162 6.97 4.91 11.66
N VAL A 163 7.16 3.59 11.79
CA VAL A 163 7.84 2.95 12.93
C VAL A 163 9.06 2.15 12.48
N SER A 164 10.06 2.02 13.37
CA SER A 164 11.32 1.35 13.07
C SER A 164 11.28 -0.18 13.36
N GLY A 165 10.17 -0.84 13.03
CA GLY A 165 9.96 -2.26 13.29
C GLY A 165 9.30 -2.53 14.64
N PHE A 166 9.54 -3.73 15.19
CA PHE A 166 8.95 -4.19 16.45
C PHE A 166 9.84 -3.84 17.63
N LEU A 167 9.21 -3.54 18.77
CA LEU A 167 9.87 -3.24 20.03
C LEU A 167 9.62 -4.38 21.03
N MET A 168 10.60 -4.62 21.94
CA MET A 168 10.49 -5.65 22.98
C MET A 168 9.44 -5.36 24.05
N ALA A 169 8.98 -4.10 24.14
CA ALA A 169 7.94 -3.65 25.05
C ALA A 169 7.23 -2.43 24.50
N ASP A 170 6.02 -2.17 24.99
CA ASP A 170 5.25 -0.98 24.65
C ASP A 170 5.99 0.29 25.12
N PRO A 171 6.30 1.24 24.20
CA PRO A 171 7.02 2.48 24.55
C PRO A 171 6.22 3.42 25.47
N THR A 172 4.91 3.18 25.63
CA THR A 172 4.09 3.92 26.62
C THR A 172 4.29 3.42 28.04
N ILE A 173 4.76 2.18 28.20
CA ILE A 173 4.99 1.53 29.49
C ILE A 173 6.47 1.51 29.85
N VAL A 174 7.32 1.15 28.90
CA VAL A 174 8.77 1.02 29.10
C VAL A 174 9.49 2.13 28.35
N LYS A 175 10.25 2.94 29.08
CA LYS A 175 11.03 4.03 28.48
C LYS A 175 12.20 3.46 27.66
N ASN A 176 12.28 3.84 26.38
CA ASN A 176 13.32 3.40 25.43
C ASN A 176 13.44 1.87 25.30
N PRO A 177 12.38 1.17 24.92
CA PRO A 177 12.44 -0.28 24.70
C PRO A 177 13.40 -0.61 23.54
N LYS A 178 14.09 -1.73 23.65
CA LYS A 178 14.97 -2.20 22.57
C LYS A 178 14.17 -2.63 21.35
N GLY A 179 14.68 -2.34 20.16
CA GLY A 179 14.13 -2.85 18.91
C GLY A 179 14.44 -4.34 18.73
N ILE A 180 13.50 -5.05 18.12
CA ILE A 180 13.68 -6.45 17.71
C ILE A 180 14.20 -6.44 16.28
N THR A 181 15.38 -6.96 16.04
CA THR A 181 16.00 -6.95 14.69
C THR A 181 15.53 -8.10 13.80
N HIS A 182 15.18 -9.24 14.39
CA HIS A 182 14.73 -10.43 13.67
C HIS A 182 13.63 -11.15 14.44
N ILE A 183 12.58 -11.54 13.74
CA ILE A 183 11.51 -12.40 14.26
C ILE A 183 11.09 -13.42 13.20
N THR A 184 10.50 -14.50 13.64
CA THR A 184 9.84 -15.46 12.77
C THR A 184 8.39 -15.04 12.49
N TYR A 185 7.78 -15.60 11.45
CA TYR A 185 6.34 -15.40 11.19
C TYR A 185 5.45 -15.89 12.35
N SER A 186 5.90 -16.93 13.08
CA SER A 186 5.18 -17.43 14.27
C SER A 186 5.23 -16.42 15.41
N GLU A 187 6.40 -15.86 15.70
CA GLU A 187 6.56 -14.80 16.72
C GLU A 187 5.81 -13.53 16.33
N LEU A 188 5.79 -13.15 15.05
CA LEU A 188 4.99 -12.03 14.57
C LEU A 188 3.48 -12.21 14.90
N ARG A 189 2.98 -13.42 14.68
CA ARG A 189 1.58 -13.74 14.99
C ARG A 189 1.28 -13.58 16.48
N GLU A 190 2.16 -14.09 17.35
CA GLU A 190 2.02 -13.93 18.80
C GLU A 190 2.05 -12.45 19.22
N LEU A 191 2.97 -11.65 18.65
CA LEU A 191 3.04 -10.20 18.89
C LEU A 191 1.75 -9.49 18.45
N SER A 192 1.18 -9.89 17.31
CA SER A 192 -0.06 -9.32 16.80
C SER A 192 -1.25 -9.61 17.73
N TYR A 193 -1.34 -10.83 18.30
CA TYR A 193 -2.34 -11.15 19.31
C TYR A 193 -2.17 -10.35 20.60
N MET A 194 -0.96 -9.95 20.95
CA MET A 194 -0.67 -9.07 22.10
C MET A 194 -0.90 -7.58 21.81
N GLY A 195 -1.38 -7.23 20.61
CA GLY A 195 -1.72 -5.85 20.24
C GLY A 195 -0.61 -5.07 19.53
N ALA A 196 0.53 -5.68 19.23
CA ALA A 196 1.58 -5.07 18.43
C ALA A 196 1.18 -5.10 16.94
N SER A 197 0.44 -4.11 16.47
CA SER A 197 -0.07 -4.03 15.10
C SER A 197 0.83 -3.14 14.24
N VAL A 198 1.89 -3.70 13.68
CA VAL A 198 2.72 -3.03 12.65
C VAL A 198 2.28 -3.46 11.24
N LEU A 199 1.93 -4.72 11.06
CA LEU A 199 1.42 -5.29 9.81
C LEU A 199 0.17 -6.13 10.07
N HIS A 200 -0.76 -6.13 9.13
CA HIS A 200 -1.88 -7.05 9.13
C HIS A 200 -1.42 -8.46 8.74
N GLU A 201 -1.78 -9.47 9.53
CA GLU A 201 -1.38 -10.87 9.28
C GLU A 201 -1.83 -11.36 7.88
N GLU A 202 -3.02 -10.98 7.45
CA GLU A 202 -3.52 -11.32 6.11
C GLU A 202 -2.68 -10.71 4.99
N ALA A 203 -2.05 -9.55 5.23
CA ALA A 203 -1.24 -8.86 4.25
C ALA A 203 0.07 -9.61 3.93
N ILE A 204 0.60 -10.34 4.90
CA ILE A 204 1.91 -11.01 4.76
C ILE A 204 1.80 -12.45 4.21
N PHE A 205 0.59 -13.01 4.14
CA PHE A 205 0.39 -14.40 3.70
C PHE A 205 1.06 -14.73 2.36
N PRO A 206 0.99 -13.88 1.31
CA PRO A 206 1.63 -14.20 0.03
C PRO A 206 3.14 -14.36 0.11
N VAL A 207 3.83 -13.48 0.86
CA VAL A 207 5.31 -13.53 1.00
C VAL A 207 5.74 -14.64 1.95
N LYS A 208 4.95 -14.92 3.00
CA LYS A 208 5.17 -16.08 3.88
C LYS A 208 5.14 -17.39 3.09
N GLU A 209 4.08 -17.58 2.27
CA GLU A 209 3.95 -18.77 1.42
C GLU A 209 5.10 -18.91 0.41
N ALA A 210 5.60 -17.79 -0.12
CA ALA A 210 6.73 -17.75 -1.03
C ALA A 210 8.10 -17.78 -0.32
N ASN A 211 8.12 -17.81 1.02
CA ASN A 211 9.36 -17.76 1.83
C ASN A 211 10.23 -16.54 1.54
N ILE A 212 9.59 -15.39 1.26
CA ILE A 212 10.26 -14.12 1.01
C ILE A 212 10.36 -13.36 2.34
N PRO A 213 11.56 -12.92 2.79
CA PRO A 213 11.68 -12.13 4.00
C PRO A 213 11.02 -10.76 3.84
N ILE A 214 10.42 -10.27 4.95
CA ILE A 214 9.90 -8.90 5.04
C ILE A 214 10.88 -8.08 5.87
N HIS A 215 11.20 -6.88 5.42
CA HIS A 215 12.01 -5.92 6.18
C HIS A 215 11.15 -4.69 6.48
N ILE A 216 10.84 -4.46 7.76
CA ILE A 216 10.10 -3.28 8.23
C ILE A 216 11.10 -2.15 8.44
N LEU A 217 10.88 -1.04 7.76
CA LEU A 217 11.78 0.12 7.75
C LEU A 217 11.01 1.41 8.05
N ASN A 218 11.69 2.40 8.62
CA ASN A 218 11.09 3.67 9.00
C ASN A 218 11.40 4.76 7.97
N THR A 219 10.36 5.31 7.32
CA THR A 219 10.50 6.41 6.35
C THR A 219 11.06 7.70 6.96
N ASN A 220 10.80 7.94 8.23
CA ASN A 220 11.28 9.14 8.94
C ASN A 220 12.69 8.96 9.52
N ARG A 221 13.14 7.71 9.65
CA ARG A 221 14.46 7.33 10.17
C ARG A 221 15.06 6.18 9.35
N PRO A 222 15.43 6.41 8.09
CA PRO A 222 15.86 5.36 7.17
C PRO A 222 17.18 4.68 7.57
N GLN A 223 17.93 5.26 8.51
CA GLN A 223 19.15 4.68 9.07
C GLN A 223 18.88 3.65 10.17
N ASP A 224 17.67 3.54 10.70
CA ASP A 224 17.32 2.54 11.69
C ASP A 224 17.34 1.13 11.04
N ALA A 225 17.85 0.15 11.77
CA ALA A 225 17.99 -1.23 11.25
C ALA A 225 16.65 -1.91 10.94
N GLY A 226 15.56 -1.45 11.56
CA GLY A 226 14.24 -2.06 11.39
C GLY A 226 14.14 -3.47 11.96
N THR A 227 13.13 -4.22 11.47
CA THR A 227 12.91 -5.64 11.85
C THR A 227 12.79 -6.51 10.61
N ILE A 228 13.54 -7.60 10.54
CA ILE A 228 13.43 -8.62 9.51
C ILE A 228 12.52 -9.75 10.01
N ILE A 229 11.51 -10.10 9.19
CA ILE A 229 10.57 -11.20 9.45
C ILE A 229 10.82 -12.29 8.42
N GLN A 230 11.07 -13.53 8.86
CA GLN A 230 11.38 -14.68 8.00
C GLN A 230 10.94 -16.01 8.65
N GLU A 231 10.91 -17.11 7.88
CA GLU A 231 10.45 -18.41 8.41
C GLU A 231 11.38 -18.97 9.50
N HIS A 232 12.69 -18.83 9.32
CA HIS A 232 13.68 -19.32 10.26
C HIS A 232 14.55 -18.19 10.77
N SER A 233 14.56 -17.97 12.07
CA SER A 233 15.54 -17.08 12.69
C SER A 233 16.95 -17.67 12.51
N LYS A 234 17.84 -16.94 11.85
CA LYS A 234 19.28 -17.29 11.82
C LYS A 234 19.98 -16.99 13.16
N ILE A 235 19.25 -16.51 14.13
CA ILE A 235 19.78 -16.23 15.47
C ILE A 235 19.96 -17.58 16.17
N LYS A 236 21.19 -18.04 16.28
CA LYS A 236 21.55 -19.00 17.33
C LYS A 236 21.11 -18.32 18.63
N SER A 237 20.13 -18.88 19.32
CA SER A 237 19.68 -18.41 20.63
C SER A 237 20.86 -18.40 21.59
N GLY A 238 21.50 -17.27 21.70
CA GLY A 238 22.45 -16.98 22.78
C GLY A 238 21.66 -16.31 23.90
N TYR A 239 20.77 -17.04 24.56
CA TYR A 239 20.39 -16.69 25.91
C TYR A 239 21.44 -17.26 26.86
N PRO A 240 21.96 -16.43 27.82
CA PRO A 240 22.76 -16.92 28.90
C PRO A 240 21.97 -17.84 29.81
#